data_93dd3aaa879d88ca221e45acd197d367
#
_entry.id   93dd3aaa879d88ca221e45acd197d367
#
_cell.length_a   1.000
_cell.length_b   1.000
_cell.length_c   1.000
_cell.angle_alpha   90.00
_cell.angle_beta   90.00
_cell.angle_gamma   90.00
#
_symmetry.space_group_name_H-M   'P 1'
#
loop_
_entity.id
_entity.type
_entity.pdbx_description
1 polymer ?
#
loop_
_entity_poly.entity_id
_entity_poly.type
_entity_poly.pdbx_seq_one_letter_code
_entity_poly.pdbx_strand_id
1 'polypeptide(L)'
;IKEVPVDVVREVEVIKEVEIEKSVERKNSGNLIIYSGRSEKLVGPIIEQFSDVSGINVQIKYGKTAAIAATLLEEGKNSPADLFFAQDPGGLSVVSDLLTTIAEDTLKLVPDWAQSSKNTWVGISGRARTVVYNPENIDEADLPDTLWGFVDQKWKGRIGWAPTNSSFQTMVTGMRSLWGENKTREWLNGIQTNEPLVYSKNTPQVAAVAAGEIDVGLVN
;
A
#
# COMPACT_ATOMS: atom_id res chain seq x y z
N ILE A 1 8.71 34.87 -4.35
CA ILE A 1 8.55 33.69 -5.23
C ILE A 1 9.93 33.43 -5.80
N LYS A 2 10.67 32.45 -5.28
CA LYS A 2 11.88 31.93 -5.90
C LYS A 2 11.43 30.89 -6.90
N GLU A 3 11.57 31.18 -8.17
CA GLU A 3 11.48 30.18 -9.22
C GLU A 3 12.49 29.06 -8.92
N VAL A 4 11.99 27.87 -8.67
CA VAL A 4 12.80 26.67 -8.67
C VAL A 4 13.05 26.35 -10.15
N PRO A 5 14.31 26.25 -10.60
CA PRO A 5 14.59 25.93 -12.00
C PRO A 5 14.00 24.57 -12.34
N VAL A 6 13.25 24.51 -13.43
CA VAL A 6 12.62 23.30 -13.99
C VAL A 6 13.68 22.40 -14.70
N ASP A 7 14.93 22.46 -14.31
CA ASP A 7 16.01 21.66 -14.86
C ASP A 7 16.44 20.48 -13.97
N VAL A 8 15.50 19.82 -13.36
CA VAL A 8 15.72 18.48 -12.79
C VAL A 8 14.72 17.48 -13.38
N VAL A 9 14.55 17.54 -14.71
CA VAL A 9 14.34 16.30 -15.45
C VAL A 9 15.74 15.69 -15.59
N ARG A 10 16.24 15.04 -14.53
CA ARG A 10 17.28 14.03 -14.70
C ARG A 10 16.68 13.01 -15.65
N GLU A 11 17.34 12.83 -16.79
CA GLU A 11 17.18 11.66 -17.64
C GLU A 11 17.04 10.46 -16.70
N VAL A 12 15.84 9.91 -16.62
CA VAL A 12 15.64 8.55 -16.14
C VAL A 12 16.43 7.76 -17.18
N GLU A 13 17.60 7.25 -16.82
CA GLU A 13 18.27 6.25 -17.63
C GLU A 13 17.21 5.23 -17.97
N VAL A 14 16.81 5.21 -19.24
CA VAL A 14 15.99 4.16 -19.80
C VAL A 14 16.72 2.89 -19.42
N ILE A 15 16.14 2.11 -18.53
CA ILE A 15 16.64 0.80 -18.16
C ILE A 15 16.91 0.12 -19.51
N LYS A 16 18.19 -0.05 -19.86
CA LYS A 16 18.57 -0.83 -21.02
C LYS A 16 17.80 -2.13 -20.91
N GLU A 17 17.01 -2.44 -21.94
CA GLU A 17 16.47 -3.78 -22.10
C GLU A 17 17.62 -4.75 -21.85
N VAL A 18 17.60 -5.41 -20.70
CA VAL A 18 18.45 -6.54 -20.46
C VAL A 18 17.96 -7.58 -21.44
N GLU A 19 18.70 -7.82 -22.51
CA GLU A 19 18.53 -9.00 -23.33
C GLU A 19 18.63 -10.20 -22.39
N ILE A 20 17.47 -10.68 -21.94
CA ILE A 20 17.38 -11.93 -21.21
C ILE A 20 17.73 -13.00 -22.27
N GLU A 21 18.96 -13.49 -22.19
CA GLU A 21 19.40 -14.61 -23.02
C GLU A 21 18.35 -15.71 -22.94
N LYS A 22 17.77 -16.05 -24.10
CA LYS A 22 16.77 -17.09 -24.30
C LYS A 22 17.35 -18.50 -24.13
N SER A 23 17.90 -18.83 -22.95
CA SER A 23 18.36 -20.18 -22.64
C SER A 23 18.26 -20.52 -21.16
N VAL A 24 17.14 -20.19 -20.54
CA VAL A 24 16.76 -20.91 -19.32
C VAL A 24 16.01 -22.16 -19.78
N GLU A 25 16.69 -23.30 -19.80
CA GLU A 25 16.01 -24.60 -19.85
C GLU A 25 14.93 -24.58 -18.79
N ARG A 26 13.66 -24.64 -19.20
CA ARG A 26 12.49 -24.72 -18.32
C ARG A 26 12.58 -26.02 -17.51
N LYS A 27 13.30 -25.99 -16.41
CA LYS A 27 13.33 -27.07 -15.43
C LYS A 27 12.06 -26.99 -14.62
N ASN A 28 11.17 -27.95 -14.86
CA ASN A 28 10.05 -28.39 -14.04
C ASN A 28 9.18 -27.30 -13.42
N SER A 29 8.06 -27.08 -14.05
CA SER A 29 6.90 -26.38 -13.58
C SER A 29 6.43 -26.90 -12.22
N GLY A 30 6.80 -26.21 -11.13
CA GLY A 30 6.13 -26.33 -9.85
C GLY A 30 4.77 -25.62 -9.90
N ASN A 31 3.96 -25.83 -8.88
CA ASN A 31 2.78 -25.00 -8.62
C ASN A 31 3.13 -24.00 -7.52
N LEU A 32 2.64 -22.77 -7.64
CA LEU A 32 2.75 -21.74 -6.62
C LEU A 32 1.36 -21.18 -6.32
N ILE A 33 0.96 -21.20 -5.06
CA ILE A 33 -0.33 -20.67 -4.61
C ILE A 33 -0.09 -19.36 -3.87
N ILE A 34 -0.58 -18.25 -4.46
CA ILE A 34 -0.44 -16.91 -3.90
C ILE A 34 -1.78 -16.45 -3.33
N TYR A 35 -1.78 -16.05 -2.05
CA TYR A 35 -2.89 -15.33 -1.46
C TYR A 35 -2.58 -13.84 -1.51
N SER A 36 -3.34 -13.08 -2.31
CA SER A 36 -3.06 -11.66 -2.59
C SER A 36 -4.07 -10.72 -1.96
N GLY A 37 -3.58 -9.85 -1.07
CA GLY A 37 -4.30 -8.69 -0.55
C GLY A 37 -4.29 -7.49 -1.52
N ARG A 38 -3.57 -7.60 -2.66
CA ARG A 38 -3.53 -6.60 -3.72
C ARG A 38 -4.54 -6.97 -4.82
N SER A 39 -5.05 -5.95 -5.52
CA SER A 39 -5.99 -6.21 -6.63
C SER A 39 -5.27 -6.79 -7.84
N GLU A 40 -5.94 -7.68 -8.54
CA GLU A 40 -5.49 -8.30 -9.79
C GLU A 40 -4.97 -7.29 -10.81
N LYS A 41 -5.68 -6.18 -11.01
CA LYS A 41 -5.28 -5.11 -11.94
C LYS A 41 -3.88 -4.54 -11.67
N LEU A 42 -3.40 -4.61 -10.42
CA LEU A 42 -2.11 -4.05 -10.01
C LEU A 42 -0.97 -5.08 -10.04
N VAL A 43 -1.25 -6.32 -9.70
CA VAL A 43 -0.19 -7.33 -9.53
C VAL A 43 -0.32 -8.51 -10.49
N GLY A 44 -1.49 -8.71 -11.10
CA GLY A 44 -1.71 -9.77 -12.10
C GLY A 44 -0.67 -9.77 -13.20
N PRO A 45 -0.44 -8.65 -13.90
CA PRO A 45 0.51 -8.63 -15.03
C PRO A 45 1.93 -9.04 -14.63
N ILE A 46 2.43 -8.66 -13.45
CA ILE A 46 3.78 -9.05 -13.02
C ILE A 46 3.86 -10.52 -12.61
N ILE A 47 2.75 -11.06 -12.05
CA ILE A 47 2.69 -12.48 -11.69
C ILE A 47 2.58 -13.35 -12.94
N GLU A 48 1.81 -12.93 -13.95
CA GLU A 48 1.75 -13.58 -15.27
C GLU A 48 3.13 -13.61 -15.93
N GLN A 49 3.82 -12.47 -15.97
CA GLN A 49 5.19 -12.39 -16.48
C GLN A 49 6.13 -13.33 -15.73
N PHE A 50 6.02 -13.42 -14.41
CA PHE A 50 6.80 -14.36 -13.61
C PHE A 50 6.49 -15.82 -14.01
N SER A 51 5.22 -16.17 -14.15
CA SER A 51 4.78 -17.50 -14.58
C SER A 51 5.35 -17.86 -15.95
N ASP A 52 5.29 -16.94 -16.91
CA ASP A 52 5.77 -17.13 -18.27
C ASP A 52 7.29 -17.33 -18.33
N VAL A 53 8.05 -16.53 -17.57
CA VAL A 53 9.53 -16.60 -17.55
C VAL A 53 10.00 -17.82 -16.79
N SER A 54 9.40 -18.14 -15.64
CA SER A 54 9.84 -19.23 -14.77
C SER A 54 9.30 -20.61 -15.20
N GLY A 55 8.17 -20.64 -15.92
CA GLY A 55 7.43 -21.86 -16.23
C GLY A 55 6.67 -22.44 -15.02
N ILE A 56 6.60 -21.69 -13.89
CA ILE A 56 5.84 -22.09 -12.70
C ILE A 56 4.36 -21.79 -12.92
N ASN A 57 3.49 -22.78 -12.65
CA ASN A 57 2.05 -22.57 -12.69
C ASN A 57 1.58 -21.84 -11.43
N VAL A 58 1.11 -20.58 -11.59
CA VAL A 58 0.69 -19.76 -10.46
C VAL A 58 -0.82 -19.75 -10.32
N GLN A 59 -1.31 -20.09 -9.14
CA GLN A 59 -2.72 -19.95 -8.74
C GLN A 59 -2.86 -18.82 -7.74
N ILE A 60 -3.85 -17.92 -7.93
CA ILE A 60 -3.97 -16.73 -7.10
C ILE A 60 -5.38 -16.64 -6.49
N LYS A 61 -5.42 -16.42 -5.16
CA LYS A 61 -6.65 -16.04 -4.45
C LYS A 61 -6.58 -14.56 -4.11
N TYR A 62 -7.41 -13.76 -4.78
CA TYR A 62 -7.49 -12.32 -4.53
C TYR A 62 -8.49 -11.98 -3.43
N GLY A 63 -8.17 -10.98 -2.59
CA GLY A 63 -9.06 -10.51 -1.54
C GLY A 63 -8.59 -9.18 -0.94
N LYS A 64 -9.25 -8.74 0.12
CA LYS A 64 -8.73 -7.67 0.98
C LYS A 64 -7.66 -8.27 1.91
N THR A 65 -6.57 -7.54 2.18
CA THR A 65 -5.48 -8.01 3.06
C THR A 65 -5.99 -8.60 4.37
N ALA A 66 -6.92 -7.90 5.05
CA ALA A 66 -7.48 -8.38 6.31
C ALA A 66 -8.30 -9.69 6.16
N ALA A 67 -9.06 -9.84 5.07
CA ALA A 67 -9.83 -11.06 4.81
C ALA A 67 -8.90 -12.24 4.48
N ILE A 68 -7.86 -12.02 3.68
CA ILE A 68 -6.85 -13.03 3.38
C ILE A 68 -6.09 -13.44 4.65
N ALA A 69 -5.71 -12.48 5.50
CA ALA A 69 -5.06 -12.78 6.78
C ALA A 69 -5.97 -13.63 7.70
N ALA A 70 -7.28 -13.31 7.77
CA ALA A 70 -8.24 -14.11 8.53
C ALA A 70 -8.35 -15.54 7.98
N THR A 71 -8.41 -15.70 6.65
CA THR A 71 -8.40 -17.03 6.01
C THR A 71 -7.14 -17.81 6.38
N LEU A 72 -5.96 -17.19 6.30
CA LEU A 72 -4.70 -17.84 6.67
C LEU A 72 -4.68 -18.28 8.14
N LEU A 73 -5.22 -17.48 9.05
CA LEU A 73 -5.35 -17.86 10.48
C LEU A 73 -6.29 -19.03 10.68
N GLU A 74 -7.42 -19.06 9.95
CA GLU A 74 -8.39 -20.15 10.01
C GLU A 74 -7.80 -21.46 9.45
N GLU A 75 -7.13 -21.40 8.31
CA GLU A 75 -6.45 -22.54 7.67
C GLU A 75 -5.23 -23.01 8.50
N GLY A 76 -4.56 -22.08 9.17
CA GLY A 76 -3.39 -22.35 10.00
C GLY A 76 -2.29 -23.09 9.24
N LYS A 77 -1.76 -24.17 9.83
CA LYS A 77 -0.71 -25.01 9.21
C LYS A 77 -1.19 -25.82 8.00
N ASN A 78 -2.49 -25.89 7.76
CA ASN A 78 -3.08 -26.59 6.64
C ASN A 78 -3.35 -25.66 5.45
N SER A 79 -2.95 -24.39 5.54
CA SER A 79 -3.10 -23.46 4.43
C SER A 79 -2.37 -23.97 3.18
N PRO A 80 -3.02 -23.99 2.02
CA PRO A 80 -2.36 -24.32 0.76
C PRO A 80 -1.51 -23.18 0.21
N ALA A 81 -1.54 -21.98 0.84
CA ALA A 81 -0.82 -20.82 0.35
C ALA A 81 0.69 -20.95 0.56
N ASP A 82 1.46 -20.82 -0.51
CA ASP A 82 2.92 -20.74 -0.48
C ASP A 82 3.40 -19.33 -0.19
N LEU A 83 2.63 -18.31 -0.62
CA LEU A 83 3.00 -16.91 -0.50
C LEU A 83 1.81 -16.02 -0.15
N PHE A 84 2.01 -15.12 0.81
CA PHE A 84 1.07 -14.05 1.12
C PHE A 84 1.58 -12.71 0.61
N PHE A 85 0.92 -12.15 -0.40
CA PHE A 85 1.21 -10.83 -0.94
C PHE A 85 0.30 -9.79 -0.30
N ALA A 86 0.70 -9.26 0.84
CA ALA A 86 -0.06 -8.24 1.58
C ALA A 86 0.11 -6.84 0.98
N GLN A 87 -0.89 -5.98 1.21
CA GLN A 87 -0.82 -4.57 0.83
C GLN A 87 0.10 -3.75 1.75
N ASP A 88 0.27 -4.19 2.99
CA ASP A 88 0.98 -3.48 4.04
C ASP A 88 1.48 -4.45 5.14
N PRO A 89 2.46 -4.04 5.97
CA PRO A 89 3.01 -4.87 7.03
C PRO A 89 2.01 -5.26 8.12
N GLY A 90 0.92 -4.50 8.30
CA GLY A 90 -0.10 -4.80 9.31
C GLY A 90 -0.75 -6.16 9.08
N GLY A 91 -1.09 -6.47 7.82
CA GLY A 91 -1.62 -7.80 7.47
C GLY A 91 -0.63 -8.93 7.69
N LEU A 92 0.66 -8.70 7.45
CA LEU A 92 1.72 -9.68 7.69
C LEU A 92 1.95 -9.93 9.18
N SER A 93 1.83 -8.88 10.01
CA SER A 93 1.97 -8.99 11.47
C SER A 93 0.91 -9.91 12.09
N VAL A 94 -0.31 -9.87 11.57
CA VAL A 94 -1.42 -10.72 12.05
C VAL A 94 -1.14 -12.21 11.87
N VAL A 95 -0.45 -12.57 10.78
CA VAL A 95 -0.12 -13.98 10.45
C VAL A 95 1.34 -14.33 10.74
N SER A 96 2.03 -13.54 11.55
CA SER A 96 3.48 -13.66 11.78
C SER A 96 3.96 -15.05 12.17
N ASP A 97 3.13 -15.79 12.92
CA ASP A 97 3.46 -17.13 13.41
C ASP A 97 3.28 -18.25 12.36
N LEU A 98 2.67 -17.90 11.22
CA LEU A 98 2.51 -18.79 10.07
C LEU A 98 3.60 -18.55 9.00
N LEU A 99 4.33 -17.43 9.09
CA LEU A 99 5.35 -17.08 8.11
C LEU A 99 6.66 -17.82 8.40
N THR A 100 7.30 -18.30 7.34
CA THR A 100 8.64 -18.89 7.39
C THR A 100 9.73 -17.87 7.09
N THR A 101 10.96 -18.19 7.45
CA THR A 101 12.12 -17.34 7.19
C THR A 101 12.44 -17.32 5.70
N ILE A 102 12.69 -16.12 5.16
CA ILE A 102 13.13 -15.89 3.79
C ILE A 102 14.64 -16.12 3.69
N ALA A 103 15.08 -16.69 2.57
CA ALA A 103 16.49 -16.92 2.32
C ALA A 103 17.30 -15.60 2.33
N GLU A 104 18.51 -15.65 2.88
CA GLU A 104 19.38 -14.47 3.05
C GLU A 104 19.65 -13.74 1.71
N ASP A 105 19.83 -14.48 0.62
CA ASP A 105 20.07 -13.89 -0.69
C ASP A 105 18.87 -13.10 -1.21
N THR A 106 17.65 -13.52 -0.86
CA THR A 106 16.43 -12.76 -1.17
C THR A 106 16.33 -11.51 -0.29
N LEU A 107 16.68 -11.60 0.98
CA LEU A 107 16.70 -10.45 1.88
C LEU A 107 17.67 -9.37 1.39
N LYS A 108 18.83 -9.72 0.88
CA LYS A 108 19.83 -8.79 0.33
C LYS A 108 19.36 -7.99 -0.90
N LEU A 109 18.28 -8.42 -1.55
CA LEU A 109 17.71 -7.70 -2.71
C LEU A 109 16.95 -6.42 -2.32
N VAL A 110 16.64 -6.24 -1.04
CA VAL A 110 15.89 -5.08 -0.53
C VAL A 110 16.65 -4.41 0.62
N PRO A 111 16.49 -3.10 0.82
CA PRO A 111 17.12 -2.40 1.95
C PRO A 111 16.60 -2.91 3.31
N ASP A 112 17.42 -2.77 4.35
CA ASP A 112 17.11 -3.26 5.70
C ASP A 112 15.77 -2.74 6.25
N TRP A 113 15.42 -1.50 5.97
CA TRP A 113 14.14 -0.92 6.40
C TRP A 113 12.92 -1.56 5.72
N ALA A 114 13.12 -2.28 4.61
CA ALA A 114 12.08 -3.00 3.87
C ALA A 114 12.02 -4.49 4.21
N GLN A 115 12.63 -4.90 5.32
CA GLN A 115 12.63 -6.28 5.81
C GLN A 115 11.95 -6.38 7.16
N SER A 116 11.39 -7.54 7.48
CA SER A 116 10.94 -7.81 8.84
C SER A 116 12.12 -8.04 9.78
N SER A 117 12.00 -7.64 11.03
CA SER A 117 12.99 -7.95 12.05
C SER A 117 13.20 -9.46 12.31
N LYS A 118 12.25 -10.29 11.85
CA LYS A 118 12.28 -11.75 11.94
C LYS A 118 12.66 -12.41 10.60
N ASN A 119 12.99 -11.64 9.57
CA ASN A 119 13.31 -12.12 8.24
C ASN A 119 12.21 -12.96 7.57
N THR A 120 10.94 -12.69 7.87
CA THR A 120 9.80 -13.47 7.39
C THR A 120 9.01 -12.80 6.27
N TRP A 121 9.35 -11.55 5.92
CA TRP A 121 8.80 -10.86 4.77
C TRP A 121 9.76 -9.77 4.27
N VAL A 122 9.57 -9.37 3.02
CA VAL A 122 10.24 -8.24 2.37
C VAL A 122 9.22 -7.27 1.77
N GLY A 123 9.52 -5.98 1.80
CA GLY A 123 8.75 -4.95 1.12
C GLY A 123 9.29 -4.73 -0.30
N ILE A 124 8.44 -4.89 -1.30
CA ILE A 124 8.82 -4.75 -2.72
C ILE A 124 8.38 -3.42 -3.33
N SER A 125 7.52 -2.68 -2.67
CA SER A 125 7.13 -1.32 -3.06
C SER A 125 6.65 -0.53 -1.85
N GLY A 126 6.84 0.79 -1.87
CA GLY A 126 6.41 1.69 -0.81
C GLY A 126 5.57 2.84 -1.37
N ARG A 127 4.63 3.35 -0.55
CA ARG A 127 3.82 4.52 -0.85
C ARG A 127 3.76 5.42 0.38
N ALA A 128 3.91 6.71 0.16
CA ALA A 128 3.64 7.69 1.21
C ALA A 128 2.14 7.95 1.32
N ARG A 129 1.65 8.16 2.53
CA ARG A 129 0.32 8.74 2.75
C ARG A 129 0.42 10.24 2.49
N THR A 130 -0.48 10.75 1.66
CA THR A 130 -0.52 12.15 1.26
C THR A 130 -1.95 12.67 1.26
N VAL A 131 -2.08 13.97 0.98
CA VAL A 131 -3.35 14.63 0.72
C VAL A 131 -3.44 14.89 -0.78
N VAL A 132 -4.52 14.42 -1.41
CA VAL A 132 -4.90 14.87 -2.75
C VAL A 132 -5.93 16.00 -2.59
N TYR A 133 -5.84 17.04 -3.41
CA TYR A 133 -6.76 18.16 -3.37
C TYR A 133 -7.17 18.60 -4.79
N ASN A 134 -8.29 19.32 -4.88
CA ASN A 134 -8.76 19.90 -6.13
C ASN A 134 -8.24 21.35 -6.24
N PRO A 135 -7.33 21.66 -7.18
CA PRO A 135 -6.75 23.00 -7.31
C PRO A 135 -7.74 24.05 -7.83
N GLU A 136 -8.90 23.62 -8.34
CA GLU A 136 -9.98 24.56 -8.72
C GLU A 136 -10.75 25.08 -7.49
N ASN A 137 -10.71 24.34 -6.37
CA ASN A 137 -11.46 24.65 -5.16
C ASN A 137 -10.59 25.16 -4.01
N ILE A 138 -9.30 24.85 -4.01
CA ILE A 138 -8.36 25.18 -2.93
C ILE A 138 -7.00 25.57 -3.51
N ASP A 139 -6.50 26.71 -3.07
CA ASP A 139 -5.09 27.05 -3.31
C ASP A 139 -4.18 26.19 -2.43
N GLU A 140 -3.03 25.79 -2.96
CA GLU A 140 -2.03 25.01 -2.23
C GLU A 140 -1.61 25.71 -0.91
N ALA A 141 -1.55 27.03 -0.92
CA ALA A 141 -1.23 27.86 0.25
C ALA A 141 -2.27 27.76 1.39
N ASP A 142 -3.49 27.34 1.10
CA ASP A 142 -4.57 27.16 2.09
C ASP A 142 -4.55 25.76 2.74
N LEU A 143 -3.75 24.83 2.20
CA LEU A 143 -3.59 23.51 2.79
C LEU A 143 -2.81 23.60 4.09
N PRO A 144 -3.21 22.83 5.11
CA PRO A 144 -2.46 22.79 6.37
C PRO A 144 -1.08 22.12 6.20
N ASP A 145 -0.07 22.65 6.85
CA ASP A 145 1.28 22.08 6.90
C ASP A 145 1.33 20.70 7.59
N THR A 146 0.32 20.38 8.37
CA THR A 146 0.25 19.12 9.13
C THR A 146 -1.13 18.50 9.09
N LEU A 147 -1.21 17.19 9.36
CA LEU A 147 -2.49 16.47 9.47
C LEU A 147 -3.42 17.07 10.53
N TRP A 148 -2.88 17.74 11.56
CA TRP A 148 -3.66 18.40 12.61
C TRP A 148 -4.47 19.58 12.09
N GLY A 149 -4.03 20.26 11.06
CA GLY A 149 -4.78 21.37 10.48
C GLY A 149 -6.10 20.94 9.83
N PHE A 150 -6.27 19.64 9.50
CA PHE A 150 -7.52 19.12 8.94
C PHE A 150 -8.61 18.87 9.99
N VAL A 151 -8.33 19.02 11.30
CA VAL A 151 -9.37 18.97 12.33
C VAL A 151 -10.10 20.31 12.50
N ASP A 152 -9.61 21.39 11.88
CA ASP A 152 -10.28 22.69 11.86
C ASP A 152 -11.65 22.58 11.20
N GLN A 153 -12.65 23.28 11.73
CA GLN A 153 -14.03 23.27 11.22
C GLN A 153 -14.18 23.80 9.77
N LYS A 154 -13.19 24.55 9.27
CA LYS A 154 -13.18 24.97 7.86
C LYS A 154 -13.22 23.80 6.87
N TRP A 155 -12.84 22.61 7.33
CA TRP A 155 -12.82 21.37 6.56
C TRP A 155 -14.10 20.55 6.66
N LYS A 156 -15.13 21.04 7.36
CA LYS A 156 -16.37 20.29 7.53
C LYS A 156 -17.04 20.00 6.19
N GLY A 157 -17.35 18.70 5.94
CA GLY A 157 -17.96 18.21 4.69
C GLY A 157 -17.05 18.22 3.48
N ARG A 158 -15.76 18.56 3.64
CA ARG A 158 -14.80 18.76 2.54
C ARG A 158 -13.74 17.67 2.42
N ILE A 159 -13.71 16.76 3.38
CA ILE A 159 -12.67 15.70 3.50
C ILE A 159 -13.23 14.36 3.05
N GLY A 160 -12.45 13.63 2.25
CA GLY A 160 -12.67 12.21 2.00
C GLY A 160 -11.69 11.34 2.78
N TRP A 161 -12.16 10.22 3.31
CA TRP A 161 -11.33 9.23 3.94
C TRP A 161 -11.81 7.79 3.70
N ALA A 162 -10.97 6.79 3.97
CA ALA A 162 -11.30 5.39 3.78
C ALA A 162 -10.93 4.56 5.03
N PRO A 163 -11.70 4.65 6.14
CA PRO A 163 -11.32 4.07 7.43
C PRO A 163 -11.27 2.53 7.42
N THR A 164 -11.95 1.87 6.49
CA THR A 164 -11.89 0.41 6.32
C THR A 164 -10.78 -0.07 5.39
N ASN A 165 -10.00 0.84 4.80
CA ASN A 165 -8.87 0.49 3.97
C ASN A 165 -7.66 0.16 4.85
N SER A 166 -7.00 -0.99 4.61
CA SER A 166 -5.87 -1.46 5.43
C SER A 166 -4.72 -0.44 5.49
N SER A 167 -4.42 0.26 4.39
CA SER A 167 -3.36 1.27 4.39
C SER A 167 -3.70 2.51 5.24
N PHE A 168 -4.99 2.87 5.38
CA PHE A 168 -5.42 3.90 6.32
C PHE A 168 -5.27 3.40 7.77
N GLN A 169 -5.65 2.17 8.05
CA GLN A 169 -5.50 1.56 9.37
C GLN A 169 -4.02 1.46 9.77
N THR A 170 -3.13 1.11 8.83
CA THR A 170 -1.68 1.11 9.05
C THR A 170 -1.15 2.52 9.36
N MET A 171 -1.64 3.57 8.68
CA MET A 171 -1.33 4.96 9.05
C MET A 171 -1.74 5.27 10.49
N VAL A 172 -2.96 4.90 10.88
CA VAL A 172 -3.44 5.10 12.27
C VAL A 172 -2.56 4.35 13.27
N THR A 173 -2.11 3.14 12.94
CA THR A 173 -1.15 2.39 13.76
C THR A 173 0.18 3.13 13.90
N GLY A 174 0.69 3.71 12.83
CA GLY A 174 1.88 4.58 12.85
C GLY A 174 1.67 5.82 13.72
N MET A 175 0.52 6.49 13.61
CA MET A 175 0.16 7.63 14.48
C MET A 175 0.15 7.24 15.96
N ARG A 176 -0.43 6.08 16.30
CA ARG A 176 -0.44 5.56 17.68
C ARG A 176 0.98 5.36 18.22
N SER A 177 1.89 4.88 17.39
CA SER A 177 3.29 4.72 17.76
C SER A 177 4.02 6.05 17.94
N LEU A 178 3.75 7.06 17.09
CA LEU A 178 4.45 8.35 17.09
C LEU A 178 3.84 9.36 18.05
N TRP A 179 2.51 9.44 18.13
CA TRP A 179 1.78 10.44 18.90
C TRP A 179 1.21 9.89 20.20
N GLY A 180 1.11 8.57 20.32
CA GLY A 180 0.41 7.88 21.40
C GLY A 180 -1.09 7.75 21.15
N GLU A 181 -1.73 6.89 21.95
CA GLU A 181 -3.15 6.51 21.80
C GLU A 181 -4.09 7.72 21.92
N ASN A 182 -3.88 8.56 22.93
CA ASN A 182 -4.80 9.67 23.23
C ASN A 182 -4.79 10.72 22.10
N LYS A 183 -3.62 11.13 21.64
CA LYS A 183 -3.47 12.11 20.56
C LYS A 183 -4.03 11.60 19.24
N THR A 184 -3.79 10.32 18.94
CA THR A 184 -4.34 9.69 17.73
C THR A 184 -5.85 9.67 17.77
N ARG A 185 -6.45 9.32 18.91
CA ARG A 185 -7.90 9.33 19.12
C ARG A 185 -8.49 10.74 18.98
N GLU A 186 -7.82 11.74 19.55
CA GLU A 186 -8.22 13.15 19.42
C GLU A 186 -8.26 13.57 17.94
N TRP A 187 -7.23 13.25 17.17
CA TRP A 187 -7.19 13.54 15.75
C TRP A 187 -8.33 12.85 14.98
N LEU A 188 -8.54 11.55 15.21
CA LEU A 188 -9.63 10.80 14.58
C LEU A 188 -11.01 11.39 14.89
N ASN A 189 -11.23 11.78 16.15
CA ASN A 189 -12.48 12.44 16.58
C ASN A 189 -12.62 13.81 15.92
N GLY A 190 -11.56 14.59 15.81
CA GLY A 190 -11.56 15.88 15.12
C GLY A 190 -11.92 15.74 13.65
N ILE A 191 -11.32 14.78 12.94
CA ILE A 191 -11.70 14.49 11.55
C ILE A 191 -13.17 14.04 11.47
N GLN A 192 -13.62 13.16 12.38
CA GLN A 192 -15.01 12.68 12.39
C GLN A 192 -16.01 13.81 12.64
N THR A 193 -15.67 14.80 13.48
CA THR A 193 -16.49 16.00 13.73
C THR A 193 -16.67 16.86 12.48
N ASN A 194 -15.71 16.80 11.55
CA ASN A 194 -15.80 17.45 10.25
C ASN A 194 -16.65 16.67 9.23
N GLU A 195 -17.37 15.65 9.65
CA GLU A 195 -18.33 14.90 8.81
C GLU A 195 -17.70 14.44 7.47
N PRO A 196 -16.55 13.74 7.51
CA PRO A 196 -15.84 13.36 6.28
C PRO A 196 -16.66 12.36 5.46
N LEU A 197 -16.59 12.45 4.14
CA LEU A 197 -17.20 11.47 3.25
C LEU A 197 -16.39 10.18 3.27
N VAL A 198 -17.11 9.05 3.43
CA VAL A 198 -16.51 7.72 3.58
C VAL A 198 -16.44 6.99 2.24
N TYR A 199 -15.25 6.58 1.88
CA TYR A 199 -14.97 5.79 0.68
C TYR A 199 -14.41 4.41 1.03
N SER A 200 -14.61 3.45 0.13
CA SER A 200 -14.12 2.07 0.34
C SER A 200 -12.62 1.92 0.13
N LYS A 201 -12.00 2.81 -0.68
CA LYS A 201 -10.60 2.76 -1.12
C LYS A 201 -10.07 4.16 -1.45
N ASN A 202 -8.77 4.26 -1.76
CA ASN A 202 -8.16 5.53 -2.20
C ASN A 202 -8.66 5.97 -3.59
N THR A 203 -8.77 5.06 -4.55
CA THR A 203 -9.16 5.40 -5.94
C THR A 203 -10.50 6.15 -6.02
N PRO A 204 -11.61 5.72 -5.36
CA PRO A 204 -12.83 6.52 -5.34
C PRO A 204 -12.67 7.90 -4.69
N GLN A 205 -11.80 8.06 -3.68
CA GLN A 205 -11.51 9.39 -3.12
C GLN A 205 -10.86 10.31 -4.14
N VAL A 206 -9.85 9.81 -4.88
CA VAL A 206 -9.18 10.57 -5.94
C VAL A 206 -10.17 11.00 -7.02
N ALA A 207 -11.08 10.09 -7.42
CA ALA A 207 -12.12 10.41 -8.40
C ALA A 207 -13.08 11.48 -7.88
N ALA A 208 -13.48 11.41 -6.60
CA ALA A 208 -14.37 12.38 -5.97
C ALA A 208 -13.71 13.77 -5.85
N VAL A 209 -12.41 13.84 -5.52
CA VAL A 209 -11.65 15.10 -5.54
C VAL A 209 -11.58 15.67 -6.95
N ALA A 210 -11.27 14.85 -7.96
CA ALA A 210 -11.21 15.31 -9.36
C ALA A 210 -12.57 15.78 -9.89
N ALA A 211 -13.68 15.21 -9.38
CA ALA A 211 -15.03 15.62 -9.73
C ALA A 211 -15.54 16.85 -8.93
N GLY A 212 -14.77 17.34 -7.95
CA GLY A 212 -15.19 18.44 -7.06
C GLY A 212 -16.25 18.04 -6.03
N GLU A 213 -16.47 16.74 -5.80
CA GLU A 213 -17.41 16.26 -4.79
C GLU A 213 -16.88 16.51 -3.36
N ILE A 214 -15.57 16.41 -3.19
CA ILE A 214 -14.82 16.77 -1.99
C ILE A 214 -13.59 17.58 -2.39
N ASP A 215 -13.09 18.38 -1.47
CA ASP A 215 -11.94 19.24 -1.75
C ASP A 215 -10.60 18.54 -1.51
N VAL A 216 -10.55 17.68 -0.47
CA VAL A 216 -9.33 16.95 -0.09
C VAL A 216 -9.62 15.48 0.21
N GLY A 217 -8.67 14.62 -0.11
CA GLY A 217 -8.71 13.20 0.19
C GLY A 217 -7.43 12.72 0.88
N LEU A 218 -7.57 11.89 1.93
CA LEU A 218 -6.44 11.27 2.63
C LEU A 218 -6.09 9.92 1.95
N VAL A 219 -5.11 9.93 1.07
CA VAL A 219 -4.79 8.81 0.16
C VAL A 219 -3.32 8.39 0.22
N ASN A 220 -2.95 7.34 -0.49
CA ASN A 220 -1.58 6.91 -0.75
C ASN A 220 -1.43 6.25 -2.12
#